data_ef84793fef933b98ca40172ab3aa32dc
#
_entry.id   ef84793fef933b98ca40172ab3aa32dc
#
_cell.length_a   1.000
_cell.length_b   1.000
_cell.length_c   1.000
_cell.angle_alpha   90.00
_cell.angle_beta   90.00
_cell.angle_gamma   90.00
#
_symmetry.space_group_name_H-M   'P 1'
#
loop_
_entity.id
_entity.type
_entity.pdbx_description
1 polymer ?
#
loop_
_entity_poly.entity_id
_entity_poly.type
_entity_poly.pdbx_seq_one_letter_code
_entity_poly.pdbx_strand_id
1 'polypeptide(L)'
;MLNEVKGKLIISCQALPDEPLHSPFIMGRMALAATMAGASGIRAQGMADILEIKQNTKLPIIGIVKRNYDDSEIYITPTKKEVDELLAVGVEMIALDATNRPRPNGEKIEDLVAYIKSKGVETMADCSTIEECYEAE
;
A
#
# COMPACT_ATOMS: atom_id res chain seq x y z
N MET A 1 -6.92 10.15 -6.66
CA MET A 1 -5.79 10.33 -5.73
C MET A 1 -4.60 11.06 -6.36
N LEU A 2 -4.05 10.63 -7.51
CA LEU A 2 -2.82 11.21 -8.09
C LEU A 2 -2.83 12.75 -8.18
N ASN A 3 -3.91 13.34 -8.66
CA ASN A 3 -4.03 14.81 -8.77
C ASN A 3 -4.02 15.54 -7.41
N GLU A 4 -4.43 14.87 -6.34
CA GLU A 4 -4.49 15.46 -4.99
C GLU A 4 -3.12 15.49 -4.33
N VAL A 5 -2.26 14.50 -4.63
CA VAL A 5 -0.94 14.31 -4.00
C VAL A 5 0.23 14.78 -4.87
N LYS A 6 0.00 15.13 -6.13
CA LYS A 6 1.05 15.54 -7.07
C LYS A 6 1.84 16.75 -6.56
N GLY A 7 3.15 16.59 -6.43
CA GLY A 7 4.05 17.63 -5.92
C GLY A 7 3.92 17.90 -4.42
N LYS A 8 3.27 17.01 -3.68
CA LYS A 8 3.04 17.15 -2.23
C LYS A 8 3.63 15.97 -1.47
N LEU A 9 3.58 16.05 -0.14
CA LEU A 9 4.15 15.05 0.76
C LEU A 9 3.13 13.96 1.10
N ILE A 10 3.55 12.72 0.96
CA ILE A 10 2.86 11.52 1.47
C ILE A 10 3.69 10.97 2.63
N ILE A 11 3.03 10.69 3.76
CA ILE A 11 3.69 10.14 4.95
C ILE A 11 3.38 8.66 5.09
N SER A 12 4.42 7.87 5.34
CA SER A 12 4.29 6.44 5.64
C SER A 12 4.05 6.23 7.13
N CYS A 13 2.92 5.58 7.47
CA CYS A 13 2.55 5.17 8.82
C CYS A 13 2.51 3.64 8.86
N GLN A 14 3.61 3.01 9.23
CA GLN A 14 3.77 1.56 9.21
C GLN A 14 4.67 1.12 10.38
N ALA A 15 4.32 -0.03 10.98
CA ALA A 15 5.19 -0.74 11.92
C ALA A 15 4.96 -2.25 11.78
N LEU A 16 6.04 -3.02 11.84
CA LEU A 16 6.00 -4.49 11.81
C LEU A 16 5.69 -5.03 13.22
N PRO A 17 5.23 -6.29 13.34
CA PRO A 17 4.83 -6.89 14.62
C PRO A 17 5.90 -6.88 15.72
N ASP A 18 7.16 -6.87 15.34
CA ASP A 18 8.33 -6.84 16.24
C ASP A 18 8.83 -5.40 16.56
N GLU A 19 8.21 -4.39 15.96
CA GLU A 19 8.59 -2.99 16.16
C GLU A 19 7.78 -2.35 17.31
N PRO A 20 8.39 -1.46 18.11
CA PRO A 20 7.78 -0.91 19.34
C PRO A 20 6.53 -0.05 19.08
N LEU A 21 6.34 0.46 17.87
CA LEU A 21 5.17 1.26 17.50
C LEU A 21 4.06 0.44 16.84
N HIS A 22 4.18 -0.89 16.80
CA HIS A 22 3.18 -1.77 16.18
C HIS A 22 1.85 -1.73 16.95
N SER A 23 0.95 -0.90 16.50
CA SER A 23 -0.41 -0.75 17.04
C SER A 23 -1.26 0.05 16.07
N PRO A 24 -2.47 -0.40 15.71
CA PRO A 24 -3.39 0.39 14.90
C PRO A 24 -3.67 1.77 15.51
N PHE A 25 -3.85 1.84 16.84
CA PHE A 25 -4.05 3.12 17.54
C PHE A 25 -2.85 4.08 17.33
N ILE A 26 -1.62 3.58 17.42
CA ILE A 26 -0.42 4.40 17.19
C ILE A 26 -0.36 4.86 15.74
N MET A 27 -0.64 3.99 14.77
CA MET A 27 -0.69 4.36 13.35
C MET A 27 -1.75 5.42 13.07
N GLY A 28 -2.92 5.34 13.69
CA GLY A 28 -3.94 6.37 13.62
C GLY A 28 -3.46 7.73 14.16
N ARG A 29 -2.72 7.74 15.29
CA ARG A 29 -2.14 8.96 15.85
C ARG A 29 -1.03 9.55 14.99
N MET A 30 -0.20 8.73 14.38
CA MET A 30 0.83 9.17 13.42
C MET A 30 0.17 9.81 12.19
N ALA A 31 -0.89 9.20 11.65
CA ALA A 31 -1.62 9.76 10.52
C ALA A 31 -2.31 11.10 10.86
N LEU A 32 -2.86 11.23 12.07
CA LEU A 32 -3.40 12.51 12.56
C LEU A 32 -2.32 13.58 12.64
N ALA A 33 -1.16 13.27 13.22
CA ALA A 33 -0.04 14.18 13.31
C ALA A 33 0.46 14.61 11.91
N ALA A 34 0.57 13.67 10.97
CA ALA A 34 0.92 13.94 9.58
C ALA A 34 -0.09 14.89 8.91
N THR A 35 -1.39 14.67 9.16
CA THR A 35 -2.47 15.53 8.67
C THR A 35 -2.33 16.96 9.21
N MET A 36 -2.10 17.12 10.51
CA MET A 36 -1.90 18.43 11.15
C MET A 36 -0.65 19.14 10.62
N ALA A 37 0.37 18.39 10.22
CA ALA A 37 1.59 18.92 9.61
C ALA A 37 1.44 19.24 8.10
N GLY A 38 0.28 19.01 7.49
CA GLY A 38 0.00 19.36 6.10
C GLY A 38 0.37 18.28 5.08
N ALA A 39 0.50 17.01 5.49
CA ALA A 39 0.58 15.90 4.55
C ALA A 39 -0.66 15.84 3.64
N SER A 40 -0.49 15.31 2.44
CA SER A 40 -1.55 15.19 1.42
C SER A 40 -1.98 13.76 1.13
N GLY A 41 -1.33 12.78 1.72
CA GLY A 41 -1.68 11.37 1.65
C GLY A 41 -0.94 10.55 2.71
N ILE A 42 -1.43 9.37 2.97
CA ILE A 42 -0.84 8.41 3.90
C ILE A 42 -0.53 7.11 3.13
N ARG A 43 0.62 6.52 3.37
CA ARG A 43 0.90 5.13 3.00
C ARG A 43 0.82 4.27 4.25
N ALA A 44 0.00 3.23 4.24
CA ALA A 44 -0.29 2.40 5.39
C ALA A 44 -0.33 0.91 5.04
N GLN A 45 -0.04 0.06 6.03
CA GLN A 45 -0.03 -1.38 5.85
C GLN A 45 -1.09 -2.08 6.69
N GLY A 46 -1.77 -3.08 6.09
CA GLY A 46 -2.70 -3.97 6.79
C GLY A 46 -4.06 -3.34 7.07
N MET A 47 -5.08 -4.20 7.12
CA MET A 47 -6.47 -3.76 7.28
C MET A 47 -6.72 -3.00 8.58
N ALA A 48 -6.17 -3.50 9.70
CA ALA A 48 -6.42 -2.93 11.02
C ALA A 48 -5.89 -1.50 11.14
N ASP A 49 -4.65 -1.26 10.66
CA ASP A 49 -4.03 0.06 10.69
C ASP A 49 -4.79 1.03 9.77
N ILE A 50 -5.14 0.58 8.55
CA ILE A 50 -5.87 1.40 7.57
C ILE A 50 -7.24 1.81 8.12
N LEU A 51 -7.99 0.90 8.75
CA LEU A 51 -9.28 1.22 9.34
C LEU A 51 -9.16 2.25 10.47
N GLU A 52 -8.15 2.13 11.33
CA GLU A 52 -7.90 3.08 12.41
C GLU A 52 -7.45 4.45 11.84
N ILE A 53 -6.59 4.46 10.84
CA ILE A 53 -6.14 5.68 10.16
C ILE A 53 -7.34 6.44 9.57
N LYS A 54 -8.28 5.74 8.93
CA LYS A 54 -9.50 6.32 8.35
C LYS A 54 -10.42 6.98 9.38
N GLN A 55 -10.35 6.58 10.64
CA GLN A 55 -11.07 7.26 11.72
C GLN A 55 -10.42 8.59 12.13
N ASN A 56 -9.12 8.74 11.89
CA ASN A 56 -8.31 9.86 12.35
C ASN A 56 -8.01 10.90 11.26
N THR A 57 -8.14 10.56 9.97
CA THR A 57 -7.89 11.46 8.84
C THR A 57 -8.82 11.21 7.67
N LYS A 58 -8.93 12.20 6.78
CA LYS A 58 -9.62 12.10 5.48
C LYS A 58 -8.64 12.12 4.32
N LEU A 59 -7.34 12.06 4.59
CA LEU A 59 -6.34 11.99 3.54
C LEU A 59 -6.47 10.69 2.75
N PRO A 60 -6.20 10.71 1.43
CA PRO A 60 -6.21 9.51 0.62
C PRO A 60 -5.10 8.55 1.08
N ILE A 61 -5.39 7.24 0.98
CA ILE A 61 -4.51 6.19 1.49
C ILE A 61 -3.96 5.35 0.34
N ILE A 62 -2.64 5.19 0.33
CA ILE A 62 -1.94 4.14 -0.42
C ILE A 62 -1.84 2.93 0.51
N GLY A 63 -2.56 1.88 0.18
CA GLY A 63 -2.58 0.65 0.97
C GLY A 63 -1.57 -0.38 0.48
N ILE A 64 -0.95 -1.07 1.42
CA ILE A 64 -0.18 -2.30 1.21
C ILE A 64 -0.57 -3.34 2.24
N VAL A 65 -0.30 -4.61 1.94
CA VAL A 65 -0.29 -5.68 2.94
C VAL A 65 1.05 -6.39 2.84
N LYS A 66 1.77 -6.47 3.96
CA LYS A 66 3.01 -7.23 4.05
C LYS A 66 2.70 -8.64 4.53
N ARG A 67 3.03 -9.64 3.70
CA ARG A 67 2.85 -11.05 4.03
C ARG A 67 3.94 -11.89 3.36
N ASN A 68 4.59 -12.72 4.15
CA ASN A 68 5.60 -13.65 3.65
C ASN A 68 4.94 -14.92 3.09
N TYR A 69 5.54 -15.48 2.05
CA TYR A 69 5.20 -16.75 1.41
C TYR A 69 6.47 -17.57 1.25
N ASP A 70 6.38 -18.87 1.47
CA ASP A 70 7.56 -19.77 1.42
C ASP A 70 8.15 -19.93 0.01
N ASP A 71 7.35 -19.68 -1.01
CA ASP A 71 7.70 -19.82 -2.44
C ASP A 71 8.12 -18.51 -3.10
N SER A 72 8.25 -17.39 -2.35
CA SER A 72 8.58 -16.09 -2.95
C SER A 72 9.26 -15.16 -1.95
N GLU A 73 10.16 -14.32 -2.47
CA GLU A 73 10.74 -13.19 -1.73
C GLU A 73 9.87 -11.93 -1.74
N ILE A 74 8.85 -11.89 -2.60
CA ILE A 74 7.90 -10.78 -2.68
C ILE A 74 6.97 -10.84 -1.46
N TYR A 75 6.94 -9.77 -0.68
CA TYR A 75 6.11 -9.66 0.53
C TYR A 75 5.21 -8.43 0.57
N ILE A 76 5.36 -7.47 -0.36
CA ILE A 76 4.49 -6.28 -0.44
C ILE A 76 3.35 -6.55 -1.42
N THR A 77 2.14 -6.69 -0.89
CA THR A 77 0.91 -6.98 -1.64
C THR A 77 1.15 -8.10 -2.67
N PRO A 78 1.57 -9.29 -2.20
CA PRO A 78 2.14 -10.30 -3.08
C PRO A 78 1.12 -11.00 -3.98
N THR A 79 -0.13 -11.14 -3.53
CA THR A 79 -1.16 -11.91 -4.24
C THR A 79 -2.50 -11.20 -4.32
N LYS A 80 -3.43 -11.78 -5.07
CA LYS A 80 -4.82 -11.32 -5.14
C LYS A 80 -5.51 -11.27 -3.78
N LYS A 81 -5.13 -12.13 -2.85
CA LYS A 81 -5.68 -12.15 -1.48
C LYS A 81 -5.44 -10.80 -0.78
N GLU A 82 -4.22 -10.28 -0.80
CA GLU A 82 -3.86 -9.01 -0.21
C GLU A 82 -4.52 -7.83 -0.92
N VAL A 83 -4.68 -7.93 -2.24
CA VAL A 83 -5.44 -6.95 -3.02
C VAL A 83 -6.90 -6.91 -2.57
N ASP A 84 -7.55 -8.07 -2.40
CA ASP A 84 -8.95 -8.16 -1.95
C ASP A 84 -9.12 -7.59 -0.52
N GLU A 85 -8.16 -7.82 0.38
CA GLU A 85 -8.13 -7.23 1.72
C GLU A 85 -8.10 -5.69 1.66
N LEU A 86 -7.26 -5.11 0.81
CA LEU A 86 -7.15 -3.66 0.62
C LEU A 86 -8.40 -3.05 -0.04
N LEU A 87 -8.97 -3.74 -1.02
CA LEU A 87 -10.23 -3.32 -1.64
C LEU A 87 -11.38 -3.31 -0.62
N ALA A 88 -11.42 -4.29 0.30
CA ALA A 88 -12.45 -4.38 1.32
C ALA A 88 -12.42 -3.21 2.32
N VAL A 89 -11.24 -2.65 2.62
CA VAL A 89 -11.11 -1.46 3.49
C VAL A 89 -11.18 -0.14 2.73
N GLY A 90 -11.25 -0.19 1.39
CA GLY A 90 -11.55 0.96 0.54
C GLY A 90 -10.43 1.98 0.44
N VAL A 91 -9.22 1.55 0.08
CA VAL A 91 -8.08 2.46 -0.19
C VAL A 91 -8.21 3.11 -1.56
N GLU A 92 -7.62 4.28 -1.74
CA GLU A 92 -7.66 5.04 -3.00
C GLU A 92 -6.60 4.53 -4.00
N MET A 93 -5.52 3.93 -3.50
CA MET A 93 -4.44 3.37 -4.30
C MET A 93 -3.88 2.12 -3.62
N ILE A 94 -3.48 1.13 -4.40
CA ILE A 94 -2.79 -0.07 -3.92
C ILE A 94 -1.37 -0.09 -4.48
N ALA A 95 -0.39 -0.19 -3.58
CA ALA A 95 0.99 -0.41 -3.98
C ALA A 95 1.32 -1.90 -3.97
N LEU A 96 2.07 -2.33 -4.99
CA LEU A 96 2.51 -3.71 -5.19
C LEU A 96 4.01 -3.74 -5.46
N ASP A 97 4.68 -4.79 -4.99
CA ASP A 97 6.03 -5.11 -5.46
C ASP A 97 5.98 -5.31 -6.99
N ALA A 98 6.73 -4.51 -7.73
CA ALA A 98 6.82 -4.56 -9.18
C ALA A 98 8.24 -4.92 -9.65
N THR A 99 8.96 -5.67 -8.83
CA THR A 99 10.26 -6.23 -9.20
C THR A 99 10.10 -7.46 -10.10
N ASN A 100 11.17 -7.85 -10.78
CA ASN A 100 11.21 -9.02 -11.65
C ASN A 100 11.28 -10.37 -10.91
N ARG A 101 11.11 -10.36 -9.57
CA ARG A 101 11.08 -11.58 -8.76
C ARG A 101 9.78 -12.36 -8.99
N PRO A 102 9.83 -13.71 -8.91
CA PRO A 102 8.61 -14.52 -9.05
C PRO A 102 7.65 -14.27 -7.89
N ARG A 103 6.36 -14.08 -8.21
CA ARG A 103 5.30 -13.93 -7.22
C ARG A 103 4.86 -15.28 -6.65
N PRO A 104 4.31 -15.28 -5.41
CA PRO A 104 3.72 -16.48 -4.83
C PRO A 104 2.66 -17.08 -5.76
N ASN A 105 2.55 -18.41 -5.74
CA ASN A 105 1.57 -19.17 -6.53
C ASN A 105 1.66 -18.95 -8.05
N GLY A 106 2.75 -18.36 -8.56
CA GLY A 106 2.91 -18.04 -9.97
C GLY A 106 1.98 -16.91 -10.47
N GLU A 107 1.43 -16.10 -9.57
CA GLU A 107 0.61 -14.95 -9.95
C GLU A 107 1.43 -13.91 -10.75
N LYS A 108 0.77 -13.18 -11.62
CA LYS A 108 1.41 -12.15 -12.46
C LYS A 108 0.97 -10.76 -12.06
N ILE A 109 1.91 -9.82 -12.09
CA ILE A 109 1.63 -8.43 -11.70
C ILE A 109 0.61 -7.79 -12.65
N GLU A 110 0.66 -8.12 -13.94
CA GLU A 110 -0.26 -7.58 -14.95
C GLU A 110 -1.71 -7.94 -14.64
N ASP A 111 -1.95 -9.18 -14.19
CA ASP A 111 -3.29 -9.66 -13.82
C ASP A 111 -3.81 -8.94 -12.57
N LEU A 112 -2.94 -8.74 -11.57
CA LEU A 112 -3.27 -7.99 -10.35
C LEU A 112 -3.59 -6.52 -10.64
N VAL A 113 -2.76 -5.87 -11.45
CA VAL A 113 -2.98 -4.47 -11.87
C VAL A 113 -4.28 -4.32 -12.64
N ALA A 114 -4.55 -5.22 -13.60
CA ALA A 114 -5.80 -5.22 -14.36
C ALA A 114 -7.02 -5.41 -13.44
N TYR A 115 -6.90 -6.32 -12.46
CA TYR A 115 -7.94 -6.55 -11.46
C TYR A 115 -8.20 -5.31 -10.60
N ILE A 116 -7.16 -4.68 -10.05
CA ILE A 116 -7.29 -3.47 -9.23
C ILE A 116 -7.93 -2.33 -10.04
N LYS A 117 -7.45 -2.10 -11.25
CA LYS A 117 -8.00 -1.09 -12.16
C LYS A 117 -9.48 -1.35 -12.50
N SER A 118 -9.90 -2.62 -12.64
CA SER A 118 -11.30 -2.97 -12.86
C SER A 118 -12.22 -2.59 -11.70
N LYS A 119 -11.66 -2.40 -10.49
CA LYS A 119 -12.37 -1.92 -9.30
C LYS A 119 -12.35 -0.40 -9.13
N GLY A 120 -11.75 0.32 -10.08
CA GLY A 120 -11.64 1.79 -10.04
C GLY A 120 -10.60 2.32 -9.06
N VAL A 121 -9.66 1.48 -8.61
CA VAL A 121 -8.59 1.84 -7.68
C VAL A 121 -7.29 2.04 -8.46
N GLU A 122 -6.50 3.04 -8.07
CA GLU A 122 -5.21 3.35 -8.69
C GLU A 122 -4.12 2.38 -8.19
N THR A 123 -3.04 2.23 -8.96
CA THR A 123 -1.92 1.35 -8.62
C THR A 123 -0.63 2.15 -8.51
N MET A 124 0.27 1.68 -7.63
CA MET A 124 1.63 2.17 -7.47
C MET A 124 2.61 0.98 -7.57
N ALA A 125 3.66 1.15 -8.35
CA ALA A 125 4.72 0.15 -8.49
C ALA A 125 5.85 0.44 -7.48
N ASP A 126 6.17 -0.55 -6.66
CA ASP A 126 7.38 -0.54 -5.83
C ASP A 126 8.48 -1.29 -6.60
N CYS A 127 9.44 -0.54 -7.15
CA CYS A 127 10.54 -1.03 -7.96
C CYS A 127 11.87 -0.93 -7.21
N SER A 128 12.82 -1.80 -7.55
CA SER A 128 14.18 -1.80 -6.98
C SER A 128 15.22 -1.22 -7.94
N THR A 129 14.94 -1.22 -9.25
CA THR A 129 15.84 -0.73 -10.30
C THR A 129 15.13 0.24 -11.23
N ILE A 130 15.92 0.99 -12.00
CA ILE A 130 15.39 1.92 -13.01
C ILE A 130 14.72 1.14 -14.15
N GLU A 131 15.29 -0.02 -14.51
CA GLU A 131 14.74 -0.90 -15.54
C GLU A 131 13.33 -1.36 -15.17
N GLU A 132 13.13 -1.81 -13.93
CA GLU A 132 11.81 -2.20 -13.43
C GLU A 132 10.80 -1.03 -13.43
N CYS A 133 11.26 0.20 -13.18
CA CYS A 133 10.39 1.38 -13.31
C CYS A 133 9.90 1.58 -14.75
N TYR A 134 10.76 1.38 -15.74
CA TYR A 134 10.35 1.48 -17.16
C TYR A 134 9.42 0.34 -17.58
N GLU A 135 9.60 -0.86 -17.02
CA GLU A 135 8.73 -2.01 -17.31
C GLU A 135 7.35 -1.85 -16.66
N ALA A 136 7.26 -1.12 -15.54
CA ALA A 136 6.00 -0.88 -14.83
C ALA A 136 5.17 0.29 -15.41
N GLU A 137 5.73 1.13 -16.28
CA GLU A 137 5.07 2.28 -16.91
C GLU A 137 4.12 1.85 -18.04
#